data_beb967c0ee9c4d65299489c8adec302b
#
_entry.id   beb967c0ee9c4d65299489c8adec302b
#
_cell.length_a   1.000
_cell.length_b   1.000
_cell.length_c   1.000
_cell.angle_alpha   90.00
_cell.angle_beta   90.00
_cell.angle_gamma   90.00
#
_symmetry.space_group_name_H-M   'P 1'
#
loop_
_entity.id
_entity.type
_entity.pdbx_description
1 polymer ?
#
loop_
_entity_poly.entity_id
_entity_poly.type
_entity_poly.pdbx_seq_one_letter_code
_entity_poly.pdbx_strand_id
1 'polypeptide(L)'
;IGQIEGHSLLPNTVKTTKYEHVLPLLAAFDESEEIDGVLFLLNTCGGDVEAGLAIAELIAGMRKPTVSLVLGGGHSIGVPLAVAPKRSLIAPSASMTVHPIRTNGTLIAAPQTYHYFDRLQERIMRFVTKNSGISEEKLLALMLAAEDMAADVGSILYGEEAVADGLID
;
A
#
# COMPACT_ATOMS: atom_id res chain seq x y z
N ILE A 1 -11.41 0.48 -0.34
CA ILE A 1 -11.95 -0.03 0.93
C ILE A 1 -12.03 -1.55 0.87
N GLY A 2 -11.70 -2.23 1.99
CA GLY A 2 -11.64 -3.70 2.05
C GLY A 2 -10.33 -4.26 1.51
N GLN A 3 -10.30 -5.54 1.17
CA GLN A 3 -9.12 -6.21 0.67
C GLN A 3 -8.85 -5.83 -0.80
N ILE A 4 -7.59 -5.61 -1.16
CA ILE A 4 -7.20 -5.39 -2.56
C ILE A 4 -7.23 -6.73 -3.28
N GLU A 5 -8.13 -6.85 -4.25
CA GLU A 5 -8.33 -8.08 -5.03
C GLU A 5 -7.57 -7.97 -6.35
N GLY A 6 -6.75 -8.99 -6.62
CA GLY A 6 -5.97 -9.12 -7.85
C GLY A 6 -6.59 -10.13 -8.83
N HIS A 7 -5.73 -10.94 -9.45
CA HIS A 7 -6.17 -11.92 -10.45
C HIS A 7 -6.95 -13.11 -9.87
N SER A 8 -6.77 -13.38 -8.57
CA SER A 8 -7.52 -14.46 -7.89
C SER A 8 -8.79 -13.90 -7.30
N LEU A 9 -9.93 -14.45 -7.69
CA LEU A 9 -11.23 -14.04 -7.16
C LEU A 9 -11.36 -14.42 -5.69
N LEU A 10 -11.79 -13.47 -4.87
CA LEU A 10 -12.12 -13.70 -3.48
C LEU A 10 -13.60 -14.09 -3.32
N PRO A 11 -13.95 -14.81 -2.25
CA PRO A 11 -15.35 -15.14 -1.97
C PRO A 11 -16.23 -13.89 -1.87
N ASN A 12 -17.47 -13.96 -2.35
CA ASN A 12 -18.43 -12.84 -2.30
C ASN A 12 -18.76 -12.35 -0.88
N THR A 13 -18.35 -13.08 0.15
CA THR A 13 -18.48 -12.68 1.55
C THR A 13 -17.38 -11.72 2.01
N VAL A 14 -16.30 -11.59 1.24
CA VAL A 14 -15.19 -10.66 1.52
C VAL A 14 -15.45 -9.34 0.81
N LYS A 15 -15.33 -8.25 1.57
CA LYS A 15 -15.39 -6.90 0.99
C LYS A 15 -14.09 -6.58 0.28
N THR A 16 -14.14 -6.31 -1.02
CA THR A 16 -12.95 -6.13 -1.86
C THR A 16 -12.99 -4.83 -2.66
N THR A 17 -11.81 -4.34 -3.00
CA THR A 17 -11.58 -3.35 -4.05
C THR A 17 -10.85 -4.05 -5.20
N LYS A 18 -11.51 -4.18 -6.34
CA LYS A 18 -11.01 -4.88 -7.53
C LYS A 18 -10.17 -3.94 -8.37
N TYR A 19 -8.91 -4.29 -8.60
CA TYR A 19 -7.98 -3.44 -9.34
C TYR A 19 -8.42 -3.19 -10.78
N GLU A 20 -9.03 -4.18 -11.45
CA GLU A 20 -9.55 -4.06 -12.81
C GLU A 20 -10.73 -3.08 -12.95
N HIS A 21 -11.40 -2.75 -11.83
CA HIS A 21 -12.42 -1.70 -11.81
C HIS A 21 -11.82 -0.32 -11.50
N VAL A 22 -10.78 -0.28 -10.68
CA VAL A 22 -10.14 0.96 -10.25
C VAL A 22 -9.29 1.58 -11.36
N LEU A 23 -8.44 0.78 -12.03
CA LEU A 23 -7.50 1.29 -13.03
C LEU A 23 -8.18 2.07 -14.18
N PRO A 24 -9.27 1.57 -14.81
CA PRO A 24 -9.97 2.32 -15.86
C PRO A 24 -10.60 3.62 -15.36
N LEU A 25 -11.13 3.62 -14.12
CA LEU A 25 -11.70 4.83 -13.51
C LEU A 25 -10.64 5.89 -13.28
N LEU A 26 -9.46 5.52 -12.76
CA LEU A 26 -8.36 6.46 -12.54
C LEU A 26 -7.85 7.04 -13.85
N ALA A 27 -7.72 6.22 -14.89
CA ALA A 27 -7.34 6.67 -16.22
C ALA A 27 -8.38 7.66 -16.79
N ALA A 28 -9.68 7.36 -16.63
CA ALA A 28 -10.76 8.25 -17.06
C ALA A 28 -10.76 9.56 -16.26
N PHE A 29 -10.49 9.53 -14.96
CA PHE A 29 -10.41 10.72 -14.12
C PHE A 29 -9.22 11.62 -14.50
N ASP A 30 -8.07 11.01 -14.83
CA ASP A 30 -6.89 11.76 -15.24
C ASP A 30 -7.08 12.49 -16.58
N GLU A 31 -7.87 11.91 -17.50
CA GLU A 31 -8.18 12.50 -18.81
C GLU A 31 -9.38 13.47 -18.79
N SER A 32 -10.28 13.38 -17.82
CA SER A 32 -11.50 14.20 -17.78
C SER A 32 -11.21 15.68 -17.54
N GLU A 33 -11.81 16.57 -18.33
CA GLU A 33 -11.74 18.02 -18.13
C GLU A 33 -12.66 18.51 -16.98
N GLU A 34 -13.60 17.68 -16.54
CA GLU A 34 -14.56 18.02 -15.49
C GLU A 34 -14.06 17.70 -14.07
N ILE A 35 -12.93 16.97 -13.95
CA ILE A 35 -12.35 16.55 -12.66
C ILE A 35 -11.08 17.34 -12.41
N ASP A 36 -11.05 18.13 -11.34
CA ASP A 36 -9.91 18.95 -10.94
C ASP A 36 -8.88 18.20 -10.10
N GLY A 37 -9.28 17.13 -9.42
CA GLY A 37 -8.42 16.33 -8.55
C GLY A 37 -9.11 15.10 -7.99
N VAL A 38 -8.36 14.20 -7.36
CA VAL A 38 -8.86 12.93 -6.83
C VAL A 38 -8.49 12.77 -5.36
N LEU A 39 -9.48 12.49 -4.53
CA LEU A 39 -9.32 12.12 -3.13
C LEU A 39 -9.50 10.61 -2.95
N PHE A 40 -8.47 9.94 -2.44
CA PHE A 40 -8.48 8.52 -2.13
C PHE A 40 -8.78 8.30 -0.65
N LEU A 41 -9.93 7.73 -0.35
CA LEU A 41 -10.30 7.34 1.01
C LEU A 41 -9.86 5.89 1.25
N LEU A 42 -8.95 5.67 2.20
CA LEU A 42 -8.34 4.38 2.47
C LEU A 42 -8.82 3.80 3.80
N ASN A 43 -9.30 2.56 3.72
CA ASN A 43 -9.55 1.69 4.86
C ASN A 43 -9.41 0.25 4.37
N THR A 44 -8.19 -0.27 4.40
CA THR A 44 -7.83 -1.56 3.80
C THR A 44 -6.92 -2.38 4.71
N CYS A 45 -7.13 -3.67 4.73
CA CYS A 45 -6.23 -4.65 5.36
C CYS A 45 -5.05 -5.05 4.46
N GLY A 46 -4.95 -4.48 3.25
CA GLY A 46 -4.00 -4.92 2.23
C GLY A 46 -4.60 -5.91 1.24
N GLY A 47 -3.79 -6.80 0.68
CA GLY A 47 -4.24 -7.80 -0.28
C GLY A 47 -3.20 -8.15 -1.33
N ASP A 48 -3.62 -8.29 -2.59
CA ASP A 48 -2.74 -8.65 -3.70
C ASP A 48 -1.70 -7.56 -3.97
N VAL A 49 -0.43 -7.97 -3.94
CA VAL A 49 0.71 -7.04 -4.04
C VAL A 49 0.82 -6.43 -5.43
N GLU A 50 0.68 -7.24 -6.48
CA GLU A 50 0.84 -6.74 -7.86
C GLU A 50 -0.33 -5.81 -8.23
N ALA A 51 -1.55 -6.14 -7.83
CA ALA A 51 -2.70 -5.28 -8.03
C ALA A 51 -2.58 -3.96 -7.27
N GLY A 52 -2.15 -4.01 -6.01
CA GLY A 52 -1.94 -2.81 -5.20
C GLY A 52 -0.84 -1.91 -5.74
N LEU A 53 0.30 -2.48 -6.17
CA LEU A 53 1.36 -1.72 -6.83
C LEU A 53 0.91 -1.12 -8.16
N ALA A 54 0.13 -1.85 -8.98
CA ALA A 54 -0.40 -1.32 -10.24
C ALA A 54 -1.28 -0.08 -10.01
N ILE A 55 -2.15 -0.13 -9.00
CA ILE A 55 -2.98 1.02 -8.63
C ILE A 55 -2.09 2.17 -8.12
N ALA A 56 -1.12 1.88 -7.23
CA ALA A 56 -0.24 2.89 -6.64
C ALA A 56 0.62 3.60 -7.71
N GLU A 57 1.20 2.85 -8.65
CA GLU A 57 1.98 3.42 -9.75
C GLU A 57 1.12 4.30 -10.67
N LEU A 58 -0.12 3.89 -10.97
CA LEU A 58 -1.03 4.72 -11.75
C LEU A 58 -1.35 6.02 -11.01
N ILE A 59 -1.67 5.96 -9.70
CA ILE A 59 -1.94 7.14 -8.88
C ILE A 59 -0.74 8.09 -8.86
N ALA A 60 0.48 7.57 -8.62
CA ALA A 60 1.71 8.36 -8.60
C ALA A 60 2.01 9.03 -9.94
N GLY A 61 1.58 8.40 -11.06
CA GLY A 61 1.72 8.92 -12.41
C GLY A 61 0.65 9.90 -12.85
N MET A 62 -0.42 10.10 -12.09
CA MET A 62 -1.53 11.00 -12.48
C MET A 62 -1.04 12.45 -12.59
N ARG A 63 -1.55 13.14 -13.61
CA ARG A 63 -1.27 14.57 -13.87
C ARG A 63 -2.05 15.46 -12.91
N LYS A 64 -3.27 15.05 -12.57
CA LYS A 64 -4.16 15.80 -11.68
C LYS A 64 -3.66 15.83 -10.24
N PRO A 65 -4.06 16.81 -9.43
CA PRO A 65 -3.88 16.79 -7.99
C PRO A 65 -4.50 15.54 -7.37
N THR A 66 -3.70 14.86 -6.54
CA THR A 66 -4.15 13.65 -5.84
C THR A 66 -3.85 13.76 -4.34
N VAL A 67 -4.78 13.32 -3.52
CA VAL A 67 -4.66 13.28 -2.05
C VAL A 67 -5.15 11.93 -1.56
N SER A 68 -4.45 11.31 -0.63
CA SER A 68 -4.96 10.18 0.15
C SER A 68 -5.36 10.59 1.55
N LEU A 69 -6.33 9.89 2.11
CA LEU A 69 -6.72 9.99 3.51
C LEU A 69 -6.94 8.58 4.07
N VAL A 70 -6.08 8.16 4.96
CA VAL A 70 -6.22 6.91 5.72
C VAL A 70 -7.18 7.16 6.88
N LEU A 71 -8.36 6.50 6.86
CA LEU A 71 -9.43 6.72 7.84
C LEU A 71 -9.51 5.67 8.94
N GLY A 72 -9.14 4.43 8.65
CA GLY A 72 -9.14 3.34 9.61
C GLY A 72 -7.84 2.56 9.53
N GLY A 73 -7.67 1.77 8.49
CA GLY A 73 -6.45 1.01 8.25
C GLY A 73 -5.83 1.28 6.89
N GLY A 74 -4.50 1.41 6.86
CA GLY A 74 -3.69 1.46 5.64
C GLY A 74 -2.63 0.36 5.68
N HIS A 75 -3.07 -0.92 5.79
CA HIS A 75 -2.19 -2.01 6.14
C HIS A 75 -1.56 -2.69 4.91
N SER A 76 -0.32 -3.19 5.07
CA SER A 76 0.37 -4.01 4.06
C SER A 76 0.49 -3.26 2.72
N ILE A 77 -0.03 -3.79 1.61
CA ILE A 77 -0.03 -3.11 0.30
C ILE A 77 -0.89 -1.83 0.29
N GLY A 78 -1.64 -1.56 1.35
CA GLY A 78 -2.27 -0.27 1.59
C GLY A 78 -1.28 0.88 1.85
N VAL A 79 -0.05 0.57 2.31
CA VAL A 79 1.01 1.56 2.54
C VAL A 79 1.45 2.23 1.23
N PRO A 80 1.84 1.51 0.17
CA PRO A 80 2.09 2.12 -1.13
C PRO A 80 0.91 2.94 -1.67
N LEU A 81 -0.33 2.47 -1.48
CA LEU A 81 -1.52 3.22 -1.90
C LEU A 81 -1.69 4.54 -1.15
N ALA A 82 -1.31 4.57 0.13
CA ALA A 82 -1.40 5.77 0.95
C ALA A 82 -0.38 6.84 0.53
N VAL A 83 0.84 6.43 0.17
CA VAL A 83 1.92 7.36 -0.20
C VAL A 83 1.98 7.70 -1.69
N ALA A 84 1.21 7.00 -2.53
CA ALA A 84 1.20 7.20 -3.99
C ALA A 84 0.70 8.59 -4.43
N PRO A 85 -0.33 9.20 -3.81
CA PRO A 85 -0.80 10.53 -4.16
C PRO A 85 0.24 11.63 -3.87
N LYS A 86 0.06 12.79 -4.49
CA LYS A 86 0.93 13.97 -4.30
C LYS A 86 0.89 14.54 -2.87
N ARG A 87 -0.16 14.23 -2.11
CA ARG A 87 -0.27 14.46 -0.67
C ARG A 87 -0.92 13.27 0.00
N SER A 88 -0.39 12.93 1.16
CA SER A 88 -0.89 11.85 2.00
C SER A 88 -1.34 12.39 3.36
N LEU A 89 -2.48 11.90 3.84
CA LEU A 89 -3.05 12.28 5.12
C LEU A 89 -3.49 11.02 5.87
N ILE A 90 -3.45 11.09 7.19
CA ILE A 90 -3.93 10.02 8.07
C ILE A 90 -4.75 10.60 9.22
N ALA A 91 -5.87 9.96 9.55
CA ALA A 91 -6.65 10.32 10.72
C ALA A 91 -5.87 9.94 12.01
N PRO A 92 -5.95 10.73 13.10
CA PRO A 92 -5.20 10.45 14.33
C PRO A 92 -5.44 9.05 14.92
N SER A 93 -6.65 8.51 14.77
CA SER A 93 -7.03 7.18 15.24
C SER A 93 -6.80 6.05 14.22
N ALA A 94 -6.36 6.38 13.02
CA ALA A 94 -6.05 5.39 11.99
C ALA A 94 -4.67 4.78 12.22
N SER A 95 -4.45 3.58 11.66
CA SER A 95 -3.19 2.87 11.79
C SER A 95 -2.72 2.31 10.45
N MET A 96 -1.42 2.13 10.35
CA MET A 96 -0.76 1.52 9.19
C MET A 96 0.13 0.37 9.68
N THR A 97 0.06 -0.77 9.00
CA THR A 97 0.95 -1.90 9.31
C THR A 97 1.98 -2.05 8.20
N VAL A 98 3.23 -1.99 8.60
CA VAL A 98 4.41 -2.18 7.73
C VAL A 98 5.03 -3.54 8.08
N HIS A 99 5.12 -4.44 7.12
CA HIS A 99 5.66 -5.79 7.32
C HIS A 99 6.28 -6.34 6.02
N PRO A 100 7.16 -7.37 6.09
CA PRO A 100 7.69 -8.02 4.90
C PRO A 100 6.60 -8.72 4.10
N ILE A 101 6.88 -9.00 2.83
CA ILE A 101 6.00 -9.80 1.99
C ILE A 101 5.77 -11.16 2.63
N ARG A 102 4.52 -11.59 2.60
CA ARG A 102 4.10 -12.91 3.07
C ARG A 102 3.56 -13.74 1.91
N THR A 103 3.82 -15.02 1.95
CA THR A 103 3.26 -15.98 1.00
C THR A 103 2.79 -17.22 1.72
N ASN A 104 1.72 -17.80 1.22
CA ASN A 104 1.25 -19.11 1.65
C ASN A 104 1.20 -20.04 0.43
N GLY A 105 1.74 -21.22 0.55
CA GLY A 105 1.70 -22.20 -0.53
C GLY A 105 2.90 -23.14 -0.59
N THR A 106 2.92 -23.99 -1.61
CA THR A 106 4.02 -24.89 -1.88
C THR A 106 5.15 -24.13 -2.57
N LEU A 107 6.35 -24.15 -2.00
CA LEU A 107 7.54 -23.58 -2.62
C LEU A 107 8.17 -24.60 -3.57
N ILE A 108 8.23 -24.24 -4.86
CA ILE A 108 8.96 -24.98 -5.89
C ILE A 108 10.18 -24.15 -6.27
N ALA A 109 11.35 -24.78 -6.41
CA ALA A 109 12.60 -24.09 -6.72
C ALA A 109 12.93 -22.98 -5.69
N ALA A 110 13.23 -23.37 -4.46
CA ALA A 110 13.41 -22.48 -3.32
C ALA A 110 14.35 -21.26 -3.57
N PRO A 111 15.54 -21.37 -4.23
CA PRO A 111 16.37 -20.21 -4.52
C PRO A 111 15.70 -19.19 -5.42
N GLN A 112 15.03 -19.64 -6.49
CA GLN A 112 14.35 -18.74 -7.44
C GLN A 112 13.15 -18.06 -6.80
N THR A 113 12.41 -18.78 -5.96
CA THR A 113 11.28 -18.24 -5.19
C THR A 113 11.76 -17.17 -4.21
N TYR A 114 12.86 -17.42 -3.49
CA TYR A 114 13.48 -16.44 -2.61
C TYR A 114 13.85 -15.15 -3.37
N HIS A 115 14.57 -15.27 -4.48
CA HIS A 115 14.95 -14.13 -5.31
C HIS A 115 13.74 -13.36 -5.86
N TYR A 116 12.66 -14.05 -6.20
CA TYR A 116 11.42 -13.39 -6.64
C TYR A 116 10.83 -12.52 -5.53
N PHE A 117 10.69 -13.06 -4.31
CA PHE A 117 10.14 -12.30 -3.19
C PHE A 117 11.06 -11.18 -2.72
N ASP A 118 12.36 -11.39 -2.75
CA ASP A 118 13.36 -10.38 -2.46
C ASP A 118 13.20 -9.17 -3.39
N ARG A 119 13.15 -9.40 -4.69
CA ARG A 119 12.90 -8.34 -5.69
C ARG A 119 11.55 -7.65 -5.53
N LEU A 120 10.53 -8.40 -5.17
CA LEU A 120 9.20 -7.82 -4.95
C LEU A 120 9.20 -6.94 -3.70
N GLN A 121 9.88 -7.35 -2.64
CA GLN A 121 10.11 -6.58 -1.43
C GLN A 121 10.87 -5.28 -1.75
N GLU A 122 11.96 -5.35 -2.52
CA GLU A 122 12.71 -4.18 -2.98
C GLU A 122 11.85 -3.20 -3.79
N ARG A 123 10.98 -3.71 -4.66
CA ARG A 123 10.05 -2.85 -5.45
C ARG A 123 9.12 -2.05 -4.54
N ILE A 124 8.54 -2.69 -3.51
CA ILE A 124 7.68 -2.02 -2.55
C ILE A 124 8.46 -0.96 -1.77
N MET A 125 9.61 -1.32 -1.21
CA MET A 125 10.44 -0.40 -0.43
C MET A 125 10.84 0.81 -1.26
N ARG A 126 11.32 0.60 -2.47
CA ARG A 126 11.71 1.67 -3.40
C ARG A 126 10.53 2.58 -3.74
N PHE A 127 9.34 2.00 -3.96
CA PHE A 127 8.14 2.80 -4.23
C PHE A 127 7.77 3.67 -3.03
N VAL A 128 7.74 3.11 -1.83
CA VAL A 128 7.39 3.83 -0.61
C VAL A 128 8.39 4.95 -0.32
N THR A 129 9.68 4.67 -0.34
CA THR A 129 10.73 5.67 -0.05
C THR A 129 10.81 6.77 -1.10
N LYS A 130 10.45 6.47 -2.35
CA LYS A 130 10.38 7.48 -3.43
C LYS A 130 9.20 8.45 -3.25
N ASN A 131 8.09 7.98 -2.69
CA ASN A 131 6.83 8.71 -2.60
C ASN A 131 6.49 9.20 -1.18
N SER A 132 7.44 9.13 -0.24
CA SER A 132 7.30 9.62 1.14
C SER A 132 8.61 10.19 1.65
N GLY A 133 8.60 10.73 2.87
CA GLY A 133 9.81 11.24 3.53
C GLY A 133 10.58 10.19 4.34
N ILE A 134 10.07 8.95 4.44
CA ILE A 134 10.71 7.90 5.24
C ILE A 134 12.02 7.41 4.59
N SER A 135 13.07 7.22 5.40
CA SER A 135 14.31 6.63 4.90
C SER A 135 14.17 5.12 4.69
N GLU A 136 14.98 4.56 3.78
CA GLU A 136 15.01 3.12 3.51
C GLU A 136 15.39 2.34 4.76
N GLU A 137 16.38 2.82 5.52
CA GLU A 137 16.81 2.21 6.79
C GLU A 137 15.68 2.16 7.82
N LYS A 138 14.94 3.26 7.99
CA LYS A 138 13.81 3.31 8.92
C LYS A 138 12.68 2.38 8.48
N LEU A 139 12.33 2.41 7.19
CA LEU A 139 11.30 1.53 6.64
C LEU A 139 11.67 0.06 6.84
N LEU A 140 12.91 -0.33 6.55
CA LEU A 140 13.39 -1.69 6.75
C LEU A 140 13.34 -2.09 8.24
N ALA A 141 13.78 -1.20 9.13
CA ALA A 141 13.73 -1.43 10.57
C ALA A 141 12.29 -1.69 11.07
N LEU A 142 11.33 -0.88 10.61
CA LEU A 142 9.91 -1.06 10.92
C LEU A 142 9.37 -2.39 10.37
N MET A 143 9.76 -2.75 9.14
CA MET A 143 9.32 -4.00 8.51
C MET A 143 9.83 -5.25 9.25
N LEU A 144 11.02 -5.19 9.83
CA LEU A 144 11.67 -6.35 10.49
C LEU A 144 11.52 -6.35 12.01
N ALA A 145 10.84 -5.35 12.58
CA ALA A 145 10.59 -5.32 14.03
C ALA A 145 9.79 -6.54 14.46
N ALA A 146 10.15 -7.13 15.63
CA ALA A 146 9.54 -8.33 16.16
C ALA A 146 8.71 -8.07 17.44
N GLU A 147 8.61 -6.80 17.86
CA GLU A 147 8.07 -6.42 19.17
C GLU A 147 6.59 -6.03 19.11
N ASP A 148 6.13 -5.46 17.99
CA ASP A 148 4.78 -4.89 17.88
C ASP A 148 3.71 -5.89 17.48
N MET A 149 4.07 -6.97 16.83
CA MET A 149 3.13 -7.94 16.30
C MET A 149 3.26 -9.28 17.00
N ALA A 150 2.24 -9.68 17.75
CA ALA A 150 2.20 -11.00 18.39
C ALA A 150 2.32 -12.12 17.35
N ALA A 151 3.39 -12.89 17.41
CA ALA A 151 3.71 -14.03 16.53
C ALA A 151 4.03 -13.68 15.07
N ASP A 152 4.44 -12.43 14.76
CA ASP A 152 4.84 -12.03 13.42
C ASP A 152 5.89 -10.90 13.46
N VAL A 153 6.44 -10.52 12.31
CA VAL A 153 7.37 -9.39 12.16
C VAL A 153 6.69 -8.22 11.44
N GLY A 154 7.00 -7.01 11.87
CA GLY A 154 6.46 -5.77 11.34
C GLY A 154 6.10 -4.79 12.45
N SER A 155 5.68 -3.60 12.06
CA SER A 155 5.27 -2.54 12.98
C SER A 155 3.89 -2.02 12.65
N ILE A 156 3.18 -1.57 13.69
CA ILE A 156 1.92 -0.85 13.58
C ILE A 156 2.19 0.59 13.94
N LEU A 157 2.00 1.50 12.99
CA LEU A 157 2.14 2.94 13.18
C LEU A 157 0.75 3.58 13.31
N TYR A 158 0.51 4.32 14.35
CA TYR A 158 -0.67 5.16 14.47
C TYR A 158 -0.44 6.51 13.79
N GLY A 159 -1.51 7.31 13.62
CA GLY A 159 -1.48 8.51 12.81
C GLY A 159 -0.31 9.44 13.08
N GLU A 160 -0.05 9.79 14.36
CA GLU A 160 1.06 10.67 14.73
C GLU A 160 2.43 10.05 14.48
N GLU A 161 2.58 8.74 14.68
CA GLU A 161 3.84 8.02 14.44
C GLU A 161 4.14 7.91 12.94
N ALA A 162 3.12 7.64 12.12
CA ALA A 162 3.27 7.57 10.66
C ALA A 162 3.73 8.92 10.07
N VAL A 163 3.26 10.04 10.63
CA VAL A 163 3.72 11.38 10.26
C VAL A 163 5.12 11.66 10.80
N ALA A 164 5.39 11.36 12.08
CA ALA A 164 6.69 11.59 12.69
C ALA A 164 7.83 10.82 12.01
N ASP A 165 7.56 9.62 11.53
CA ASP A 165 8.49 8.77 10.79
C ASP A 165 8.63 9.17 9.30
N GLY A 166 7.84 10.15 8.84
CA GLY A 166 7.87 10.63 7.46
C GLY A 166 7.21 9.69 6.46
N LEU A 167 6.41 8.73 6.92
CA LEU A 167 5.66 7.83 6.04
C LEU A 167 4.45 8.55 5.41
N ILE A 168 3.79 9.43 6.17
CA ILE A 168 2.66 10.27 5.75
C ILE A 168 3.03 11.74 5.96
N ASP A 169 2.48 12.67 5.12
CA ASP A 169 2.73 14.12 5.18
C ASP A 169 2.19 14.80 6.46
#